data_b15c579cad8010ed5b9df0d884763401
#
_entry.id   b15c579cad8010ed5b9df0d884763401
#
_cell.length_a   1.000
_cell.length_b   1.000
_cell.length_c   1.000
_cell.angle_alpha   90.00
_cell.angle_beta   90.00
_cell.angle_gamma   90.00
#
_symmetry.space_group_name_H-M   'P 1'
#
loop_
_entity.id
_entity.type
_entity.pdbx_description
1 polymer ?
#
loop_
_entity_poly.entity_id
_entity_poly.type
_entity_poly.pdbx_seq_one_letter_code
_entity_poly.pdbx_strand_id
1 'polypeptide(L)'
;MLEANEGLEKIFEDAVKEAEQRKHEYVTIEHVLLSLIKDTVIGTTLTEFKIDTKVLIKEIEEYLDTKCNDIVSKSTNPIVPRKTASLERLMNRAFTQAL
;
A
#
# COMPACT_ATOMS: atom_id res chain seq x y z
N MET A 1 7.82 -10.78 -17.83
CA MET A 1 7.81 -11.17 -16.41
C MET A 1 8.60 -10.26 -15.52
N LEU A 2 9.76 -9.76 -15.97
CA LEU A 2 10.49 -8.74 -15.22
C LEU A 2 9.65 -7.49 -14.99
N GLU A 3 8.89 -7.08 -15.99
CA GLU A 3 8.01 -5.92 -15.90
C GLU A 3 6.95 -6.09 -14.81
N ALA A 4 6.37 -7.29 -14.68
CA ALA A 4 5.38 -7.56 -13.65
C ALA A 4 6.00 -7.46 -12.26
N ASN A 5 7.22 -8.01 -12.07
CA ASN A 5 7.93 -7.93 -10.81
C ASN A 5 8.33 -6.51 -10.46
N GLU A 6 8.79 -5.73 -11.45
CA GLU A 6 9.15 -4.32 -11.26
C GLU A 6 7.93 -3.50 -10.85
N GLY A 7 6.78 -3.77 -11.48
CA GLY A 7 5.54 -3.10 -11.13
C GLY A 7 5.10 -3.40 -9.70
N LEU A 8 5.19 -4.68 -9.30
CA LEU A 8 4.87 -5.09 -7.93
C LEU A 8 5.82 -4.46 -6.92
N GLU A 9 7.12 -4.46 -7.22
CA GLU A 9 8.11 -3.85 -6.35
C GLU A 9 7.81 -2.38 -6.11
N LYS A 10 7.47 -1.66 -7.18
CA LYS A 10 7.14 -0.24 -7.07
C LYS A 10 5.90 -0.03 -6.20
N ILE A 11 4.89 -0.85 -6.36
CA ILE A 11 3.66 -0.76 -5.58
C ILE A 11 3.97 -0.96 -4.08
N PHE A 12 4.78 -1.96 -3.75
CA PHE A 12 5.16 -2.21 -2.37
C PHE A 12 6.06 -1.11 -1.80
N GLU A 13 6.99 -0.59 -2.59
CA GLU A 13 7.82 0.54 -2.18
C GLU A 13 6.97 1.78 -1.89
N ASP A 14 6.00 2.07 -2.75
CA ASP A 14 5.09 3.20 -2.55
C ASP A 14 4.22 2.99 -1.31
N ALA A 15 3.83 1.75 -1.02
CA ALA A 15 3.10 1.42 0.20
C ALA A 15 3.93 1.70 1.45
N VAL A 16 5.22 1.36 1.42
CA VAL A 16 6.14 1.68 2.51
C VAL A 16 6.23 3.18 2.72
N LYS A 17 6.32 3.96 1.65
CA LYS A 17 6.35 5.42 1.72
C LYS A 17 5.07 5.98 2.33
N GLU A 18 3.92 5.42 2.00
CA GLU A 18 2.65 5.82 2.59
C GLU A 18 2.65 5.60 4.11
N ALA A 19 3.21 4.48 4.56
CA ALA A 19 3.35 4.19 5.98
C ALA A 19 4.34 5.16 6.66
N GLU A 20 5.48 5.41 6.03
CA GLU A 20 6.49 6.34 6.55
C GLU A 20 5.94 7.75 6.73
N GLN A 21 5.20 8.24 5.74
CA GLN A 21 4.61 9.58 5.79
C GLN A 21 3.65 9.77 6.95
N ARG A 22 3.01 8.69 7.36
CA ARG A 22 2.07 8.69 8.49
C ARG A 22 2.71 8.28 9.80
N LYS A 23 4.01 7.99 9.78
CA LYS A 23 4.76 7.47 10.95
C LYS A 23 4.16 6.18 11.49
N HIS A 24 3.60 5.36 10.60
CA HIS A 24 3.10 4.06 10.96
C HIS A 24 4.26 3.09 11.16
N GLU A 25 4.24 2.32 12.22
CA GLU A 25 5.29 1.34 12.52
C GLU A 25 5.19 0.09 11.64
N TYR A 26 4.03 -0.12 11.01
CA TYR A 26 3.78 -1.29 10.17
C TYR A 26 3.25 -0.87 8.81
N VAL A 27 3.66 -1.61 7.79
CA VAL A 27 3.06 -1.55 6.46
C VAL A 27 1.99 -2.62 6.41
N THR A 28 0.75 -2.23 6.20
CA THR A 28 -0.39 -3.12 6.20
C THR A 28 -0.91 -3.32 4.77
N ILE A 29 -1.87 -4.24 4.63
CA ILE A 29 -2.53 -4.47 3.34
C ILE A 29 -3.23 -3.19 2.85
N GLU A 30 -3.76 -2.37 3.75
CA GLU A 30 -4.43 -1.12 3.40
C GLU A 30 -3.46 -0.12 2.75
N HIS A 31 -2.21 -0.07 3.19
CA HIS A 31 -1.19 0.77 2.53
C HIS A 31 -0.96 0.28 1.10
N VAL A 32 -0.88 -1.03 0.92
CA VAL A 32 -0.70 -1.63 -0.40
C VAL A 32 -1.92 -1.36 -1.29
N LEU A 33 -3.11 -1.47 -0.74
CA LEU A 33 -4.34 -1.20 -1.48
C LEU A 33 -4.36 0.25 -1.97
N LEU A 34 -3.98 1.19 -1.13
CA LEU A 34 -3.88 2.59 -1.51
C LEU A 34 -2.89 2.79 -2.66
N SER A 35 -1.71 2.19 -2.53
CA SER A 35 -0.67 2.25 -3.56
C SER A 35 -1.17 1.67 -4.89
N LEU A 36 -1.88 0.54 -4.83
CA LEU A 36 -2.46 -0.10 -6.01
C LEU A 36 -3.43 0.81 -6.73
N ILE A 37 -4.34 1.44 -5.99
CA ILE A 37 -5.38 2.29 -6.59
C ILE A 37 -4.76 3.55 -7.18
N LYS A 38 -3.68 4.05 -6.60
CA LYS A 38 -2.96 5.21 -7.11
C LYS A 38 -2.09 4.90 -8.32
N ASP A 39 -1.81 3.62 -8.58
CA ASP A 39 -1.04 3.23 -9.75
C ASP A 39 -1.80 3.61 -11.02
N THR A 40 -1.09 4.18 -12.00
CA THR A 40 -1.71 4.72 -13.21
C THR A 40 -2.46 3.66 -14.01
N VAL A 41 -1.84 2.50 -14.20
CA VAL A 41 -2.43 1.43 -15.01
C VAL A 41 -3.65 0.84 -14.30
N ILE A 42 -3.52 0.53 -13.02
CA ILE A 42 -4.58 -0.07 -12.23
C ILE A 42 -5.73 0.91 -12.05
N GLY A 43 -5.41 2.18 -11.76
CA GLY A 43 -6.41 3.23 -11.63
C GLY A 43 -7.21 3.43 -12.89
N THR A 44 -6.56 3.42 -14.05
CA THR A 44 -7.23 3.53 -15.35
C THR A 44 -8.16 2.35 -15.57
N THR A 45 -7.70 1.14 -15.27
CA THR A 45 -8.51 -0.08 -15.40
C THR A 45 -9.75 0.00 -14.52
N LEU A 46 -9.60 0.41 -13.27
CA LEU A 46 -10.73 0.55 -12.35
C LEU A 46 -11.73 1.59 -12.84
N THR A 47 -11.24 2.68 -13.40
CA THR A 47 -12.10 3.72 -13.98
C THR A 47 -12.90 3.17 -15.16
N GLU A 48 -12.30 2.33 -15.99
CA GLU A 48 -12.98 1.67 -17.09
C GLU A 48 -14.13 0.78 -16.61
N PHE A 49 -14.00 0.20 -15.41
CA PHE A 49 -15.07 -0.56 -14.78
C PHE A 49 -16.06 0.33 -14.00
N LYS A 50 -16.00 1.64 -14.21
CA LYS A 50 -16.88 2.63 -13.59
C LYS A 50 -16.74 2.68 -12.06
N ILE A 51 -15.56 2.37 -11.57
CA ILE A 51 -15.24 2.50 -10.14
C ILE A 51 -14.67 3.89 -9.91
N ASP A 52 -15.23 4.61 -8.94
CA ASP A 52 -14.74 5.94 -8.59
C ASP A 52 -13.49 5.81 -7.72
N THR A 53 -12.33 5.88 -8.36
CA THR A 53 -11.04 5.72 -7.67
C THR A 53 -10.77 6.86 -6.68
N LYS A 54 -11.26 8.06 -6.95
CA LYS A 54 -11.07 9.21 -6.06
C LYS A 54 -11.77 9.00 -4.72
N VAL A 55 -12.99 8.45 -4.77
CA VAL A 55 -13.74 8.13 -3.55
C VAL A 55 -13.03 7.02 -2.76
N LEU A 56 -12.58 5.98 -3.46
CA LEU A 56 -11.84 4.88 -2.81
C LEU A 56 -10.57 5.37 -2.15
N ILE A 57 -9.78 6.18 -2.85
CA ILE A 57 -8.55 6.74 -2.31
C ILE A 57 -8.84 7.54 -1.03
N LYS A 58 -9.86 8.38 -1.08
CA LYS A 58 -10.24 9.19 0.07
C LYS A 58 -10.66 8.33 1.26
N GLU A 59 -11.44 7.30 1.03
CA GLU A 59 -11.89 6.39 2.07
C GLU A 59 -10.71 5.64 2.72
N ILE A 60 -9.78 5.15 1.92
CA ILE A 60 -8.61 4.45 2.42
C ILE A 60 -7.70 5.40 3.19
N GLU A 61 -7.48 6.61 2.67
CA GLU A 61 -6.69 7.63 3.35
C GLU A 61 -7.30 8.01 4.70
N GLU A 62 -8.61 8.19 4.75
CA GLU A 62 -9.32 8.45 6.00
C GLU A 62 -9.14 7.31 7.00
N TYR A 63 -9.24 6.07 6.52
CA TYR A 63 -9.03 4.90 7.37
C TYR A 63 -7.62 4.90 7.95
N LEU A 64 -6.61 5.11 7.11
CA LEU A 64 -5.22 5.14 7.56
C LEU A 64 -4.94 6.29 8.53
N ASP A 65 -5.58 7.42 8.32
CA ASP A 65 -5.34 8.62 9.14
C ASP A 65 -6.11 8.58 10.46
N THR A 66 -7.20 7.82 10.54
CA THR A 66 -8.06 7.82 11.74
C THR A 66 -8.13 6.50 12.49
N LYS A 67 -8.12 5.37 11.77
CA LYS A 67 -8.31 4.04 12.37
C LYS A 67 -7.02 3.30 12.66
N CYS A 68 -5.89 3.80 12.20
CA CYS A 68 -4.60 3.17 12.39
C CYS A 68 -3.74 3.89 13.43
N ASN A 69 -4.37 4.50 14.41
CA ASN A 69 -3.66 5.27 15.45
C ASN A 69 -2.75 4.38 16.32
N ASP A 70 -3.12 3.12 16.52
CA ASP A 70 -2.34 2.17 17.33
C ASP A 70 -0.97 1.86 16.73
N ILE A 71 -0.80 2.03 15.42
CA ILE A 71 0.48 1.76 14.76
C ILE A 71 1.27 3.03 14.47
N VAL A 72 0.79 4.19 14.90
CA VAL A 72 1.55 5.44 14.75
C VAL A 72 2.69 5.44 15.77
N SER A 73 3.90 5.67 15.28
CA SER A 73 5.07 5.75 16.13
C SER A 73 5.06 7.02 16.98
N LYS A 74 5.42 6.88 18.25
CA LYS A 74 5.59 8.01 19.15
C LYS A 74 7.03 8.52 19.18
N SER A 75 7.91 7.87 18.43
CA SER A 75 9.31 8.26 18.34
C SER A 75 9.46 9.54 17.54
N THR A 76 10.44 10.37 17.93
CA THR A 76 10.81 11.56 17.16
C THR A 76 11.82 11.24 16.06
N ASN A 77 12.39 10.03 16.10
CA ASN A 77 13.35 9.59 15.09
C ASN A 77 12.63 9.06 13.85
N PRO A 78 13.27 9.10 12.67
CA PRO A 78 12.72 8.44 11.50
C PRO A 78 12.53 6.95 11.77
N ILE A 79 11.43 6.40 11.25
CA ILE A 79 11.12 4.99 11.45
C ILE A 79 11.24 4.25 10.12
N VAL A 80 11.50 2.94 10.22
CA VAL A 80 11.45 2.03 9.08
C VAL A 80 10.26 1.12 9.33
N PRO A 81 9.13 1.30 8.63
CA PRO A 81 7.94 0.47 8.85
C PRO A 81 8.24 -1.00 8.59
N ARG A 82 7.69 -1.86 9.43
CA ARG A 82 7.80 -3.32 9.28
C ARG A 82 6.57 -3.84 8.57
N LYS A 83 6.75 -4.83 7.72
CA LYS A 83 5.63 -5.50 7.08
C LYS A 83 4.90 -6.37 8.10
N THR A 84 3.57 -6.34 8.08
CA THR A 84 2.78 -7.26 8.89
C THR A 84 2.96 -8.69 8.35
N ALA A 85 2.72 -9.69 9.18
CA ALA A 85 2.81 -11.09 8.76
C ALA A 85 1.85 -11.38 7.59
N SER A 86 0.65 -10.79 7.63
CA SER A 86 -0.33 -10.93 6.56
C SER A 86 0.19 -10.34 5.25
N LEU A 87 0.84 -9.17 5.34
CA LEU A 87 1.40 -8.53 4.16
C LEU A 87 2.56 -9.33 3.58
N GLU A 88 3.46 -9.85 4.44
CA GLU A 88 4.57 -10.70 3.98
C GLU A 88 4.07 -11.93 3.23
N ARG A 89 3.02 -12.58 3.74
CA ARG A 89 2.42 -13.72 3.06
C ARG A 89 1.83 -13.33 1.71
N LEU A 90 1.15 -12.19 1.66
CA LEU A 90 0.58 -11.68 0.41
C LEU A 90 1.68 -11.39 -0.60
N MET A 91 2.75 -10.72 -0.20
CA MET A 91 3.87 -10.38 -1.07
C MET A 91 4.54 -11.64 -1.62
N ASN A 92 4.82 -12.62 -0.75
CA ASN A 92 5.45 -13.86 -1.18
C ASN A 92 4.59 -14.59 -2.21
N ARG A 93 3.29 -14.62 -2.00
CA ARG A 93 2.36 -15.25 -2.94
C ARG A 93 2.32 -14.49 -4.26
N ALA A 94 2.26 -13.16 -4.21
CA ALA A 94 2.20 -12.32 -5.41
C ALA A 94 3.46 -12.46 -6.25
N PHE A 95 4.64 -12.39 -5.63
CA PHE A 95 5.91 -12.53 -6.34
C PHE A 95 6.10 -13.94 -6.90
N THR A 96 5.67 -14.95 -6.17
CA THR A 96 5.73 -16.34 -6.64
C THR A 96 4.86 -16.52 -7.90
N GLN A 97 3.67 -15.95 -7.92
CA GLN A 97 2.78 -16.06 -9.07
C GLN A 97 3.23 -15.20 -10.25
N ALA A 98 3.94 -14.10 -10.00
CA ALA A 98 4.43 -13.23 -11.06
C ALA A 98 5.64 -13.81 -11.79
N LEU A 99 6.36 -14.73 -11.17
CA LEU A 99 7.48 -15.42 -11.77
C LEU A 99 6.97 -16.57 -12.65
#